data_e1a0ca82f978f9ce79d4cd6e464e8bfb
#
_entry.id   e1a0ca82f978f9ce79d4cd6e464e8bfb
#
_cell.length_a   1.000
_cell.length_b   1.000
_cell.length_c   1.000
_cell.angle_alpha   90.00
_cell.angle_beta   90.00
_cell.angle_gamma   90.00
#
_symmetry.space_group_name_H-M   'P 1'
#
loop_
_entity.id
_entity.type
_entity.pdbx_description
1 polymer ?
#
loop_
_entity_poly.entity_id
_entity_poly.type
_entity_poly.pdbx_seq_one_letter_code
_entity_poly.pdbx_strand_id
1 'polypeptide(L)'
;MGGSMIILTGNEGFIGKAFEKKLDLENAYRVAQLGAFPLLEDYNDWDKVELIIHQGAVSSTVETDLNKIHKYNVDFSIQLFEKAIEHHIPVKYASSASVYGTSDNCEMNPLNYYAISKLQVDYWVLDNIDRFKSIQGFRYFNVYGDGEEKKGDQASPVSKFTKQIKETGKLKLFKGSTNYFRDFICVDDVVNIVLDNNKPSGIYDLGTSDPVSFEQVAEWVVAKYNGEIEHIPFPPHLKNKYQGYTCAKKEWDDYSFITVEEYLA
;
A
#
# COMPACT_ATOMS: atom_id res chain seq x y z
N MET A 1 15.21 21.32 23.51
CA MET A 1 15.39 21.12 22.06
C MET A 1 14.16 20.35 21.62
N GLY A 2 13.23 20.99 20.92
CA GLY A 2 12.02 20.30 20.44
C GLY A 2 12.42 19.38 19.29
N GLY A 3 12.21 18.09 19.43
CA GLY A 3 12.37 17.13 18.34
C GLY A 3 11.34 17.38 17.25
N SER A 4 11.65 16.97 16.04
CA SER A 4 10.78 17.06 14.86
C SER A 4 9.51 16.26 15.08
N MET A 5 8.35 16.87 14.85
CA MET A 5 7.07 16.18 14.95
C MET A 5 6.66 15.60 13.60
N ILE A 6 6.38 14.31 13.56
CA ILE A 6 5.81 13.63 12.38
C ILE A 6 4.39 13.17 12.74
N ILE A 7 3.43 13.49 11.88
CA ILE A 7 2.09 12.90 11.97
C ILE A 7 2.08 11.64 11.11
N LEU A 8 1.86 10.48 11.74
CA LEU A 8 1.69 9.19 11.07
C LEU A 8 0.26 8.70 11.27
N THR A 9 -0.54 8.64 10.20
CA THR A 9 -1.86 8.03 10.24
C THR A 9 -1.80 6.57 9.79
N GLY A 10 -2.75 5.75 10.24
CA GLY A 10 -2.79 4.33 9.89
C GLY A 10 -1.67 3.49 10.54
N ASN A 11 -1.11 3.97 11.64
CA ASN A 11 -0.01 3.32 12.37
C ASN A 11 -0.34 1.92 12.91
N GLU A 12 -1.62 1.56 13.05
CA GLU A 12 -2.04 0.22 13.47
C GLU A 12 -2.07 -0.79 12.32
N GLY A 13 -2.05 -0.31 11.06
CA GLY A 13 -2.04 -1.15 9.88
C GLY A 13 -0.66 -1.76 9.57
N PHE A 14 -0.61 -2.72 8.65
CA PHE A 14 0.60 -3.41 8.25
C PHE A 14 1.72 -2.44 7.81
N ILE A 15 1.44 -1.58 6.83
CA ILE A 15 2.43 -0.62 6.30
C ILE A 15 2.74 0.46 7.33
N GLY A 16 1.73 0.97 8.04
CA GLY A 16 1.92 1.97 9.10
C GLY A 16 2.85 1.51 10.21
N LYS A 17 2.77 0.24 10.62
CA LYS A 17 3.70 -0.36 11.58
C LYS A 17 5.13 -0.46 11.09
N ALA A 18 5.32 -0.67 9.78
CA ALA A 18 6.66 -0.66 9.21
C ALA A 18 7.28 0.75 9.24
N PHE A 19 6.49 1.79 8.96
CA PHE A 19 6.92 3.18 9.19
C PHE A 19 7.24 3.43 10.66
N GLU A 20 6.38 2.96 11.55
CA GLU A 20 6.58 3.08 13.00
C GLU A 20 7.89 2.46 13.46
N LYS A 21 8.24 1.30 12.95
CA LYS A 21 9.51 0.61 13.26
C LYS A 21 10.73 1.37 12.75
N LYS A 22 10.61 2.08 11.63
CA LYS A 22 11.71 2.80 10.98
C LYS A 22 11.96 4.18 11.57
N LEU A 23 10.90 4.88 11.96
CA LEU A 23 10.96 6.25 12.47
C LEU A 23 11.34 6.27 13.96
N ASP A 24 12.01 7.34 14.39
CA ASP A 24 12.12 7.67 15.80
C ASP A 24 10.81 8.31 16.26
N LEU A 25 10.00 7.52 16.95
CA LEU A 25 8.61 7.83 17.21
C LEU A 25 8.34 8.61 18.51
N GLU A 26 9.36 9.02 19.24
CA GLU A 26 9.17 9.89 20.41
C GLU A 26 8.46 11.21 20.02
N ASN A 27 8.64 11.63 18.78
CA ASN A 27 8.10 12.86 18.22
C ASN A 27 6.97 12.67 17.19
N ALA A 28 6.56 11.43 16.92
CA ALA A 28 5.50 11.17 15.95
C ALA A 28 4.12 11.17 16.62
N TYR A 29 3.18 11.95 16.07
CA TYR A 29 1.78 11.90 16.45
C TYR A 29 1.08 10.79 15.67
N ARG A 30 0.55 9.78 16.39
CA ARG A 30 -0.07 8.60 15.79
C ARG A 30 -1.58 8.70 15.86
N VAL A 31 -2.23 8.41 14.74
CA VAL A 31 -3.69 8.44 14.64
C VAL A 31 -4.19 7.12 14.08
N ALA A 32 -4.97 6.40 14.90
CA ALA A 32 -5.78 5.30 14.38
C ALA A 32 -6.95 5.85 13.53
N GLN A 33 -7.42 5.06 12.57
CA GLN A 33 -8.49 5.47 11.66
C GLN A 33 -9.76 6.01 12.39
N LEU A 34 -10.14 5.40 13.51
CA LEU A 34 -11.30 5.83 14.31
C LEU A 34 -11.08 7.15 15.05
N GLY A 35 -9.84 7.53 15.27
CA GLY A 35 -9.46 8.78 15.92
C GLY A 35 -9.06 9.91 14.96
N ALA A 36 -9.24 9.69 13.65
CA ALA A 36 -8.73 10.59 12.62
C ALA A 36 -9.30 12.03 12.71
N PHE A 37 -10.60 12.17 12.88
CA PHE A 37 -11.24 13.49 12.95
C PHE A 37 -10.90 14.27 14.22
N PRO A 38 -10.79 13.69 15.43
CA PRO A 38 -10.26 14.38 16.60
C PRO A 38 -8.87 15.01 16.40
N LEU A 39 -8.00 14.40 15.56
CA LEU A 39 -6.73 15.04 15.18
C LEU A 39 -6.96 16.40 14.53
N LEU A 40 -7.93 16.50 13.62
CA LEU A 40 -8.20 17.73 12.88
C LEU A 40 -8.85 18.82 13.75
N GLU A 41 -9.64 18.40 14.73
CA GLU A 41 -10.41 19.29 15.61
C GLU A 41 -9.62 19.76 16.83
N ASP A 42 -8.86 18.86 17.45
CA ASP A 42 -8.27 19.06 18.78
C ASP A 42 -6.75 19.33 18.75
N TYR A 43 -6.05 18.91 17.69
CA TYR A 43 -4.61 19.12 17.60
C TYR A 43 -4.28 20.56 17.18
N ASN A 44 -3.45 21.23 17.99
CA ASN A 44 -3.18 22.66 17.82
C ASN A 44 -1.69 22.99 17.54
N ASP A 45 -0.81 22.01 17.60
CA ASP A 45 0.64 22.20 17.44
C ASP A 45 1.13 21.98 15.99
N TRP A 46 0.31 22.33 14.99
CA TRP A 46 0.60 22.11 13.56
C TRP A 46 1.93 22.74 13.13
N ASP A 47 2.29 23.90 13.70
CA ASP A 47 3.54 24.59 13.37
C ASP A 47 4.81 23.84 13.81
N LYS A 48 4.66 22.80 14.65
CA LYS A 48 5.74 21.91 15.05
C LYS A 48 5.88 20.68 14.16
N VAL A 49 4.93 20.49 13.24
CA VAL A 49 4.90 19.32 12.35
C VAL A 49 5.82 19.52 11.16
N GLU A 50 6.78 18.64 10.97
CA GLU A 50 7.73 18.68 9.85
C GLU A 50 7.31 17.82 8.67
N LEU A 51 6.51 16.77 8.91
CA LEU A 51 6.07 15.85 7.88
C LEU A 51 4.76 15.17 8.28
N ILE A 52 3.87 15.01 7.32
CA ILE A 52 2.70 14.14 7.43
C ILE A 52 2.93 12.89 6.57
N ILE A 53 2.86 11.72 7.19
CA ILE A 53 2.86 10.41 6.52
C ILE A 53 1.47 9.82 6.67
N HIS A 54 0.68 9.90 5.59
CA HIS A 54 -0.72 9.49 5.60
C HIS A 54 -0.90 8.10 5.01
N GLN A 55 -0.94 7.07 5.88
CA GLN A 55 -1.16 5.66 5.54
C GLN A 55 -2.57 5.18 5.90
N GLY A 56 -3.34 6.00 6.58
CA GLY A 56 -4.70 5.68 6.99
C GLY A 56 -5.65 5.56 5.81
N ALA A 57 -6.42 4.51 5.83
CA ALA A 57 -7.58 4.32 4.95
C ALA A 57 -8.38 3.09 5.36
N VAL A 58 -9.64 3.05 4.97
CA VAL A 58 -10.39 1.81 4.83
C VAL A 58 -9.79 1.08 3.62
N SER A 59 -9.01 0.02 3.86
CA SER A 59 -8.21 -0.65 2.80
C SER A 59 -8.91 -1.85 2.16
N SER A 60 -10.10 -2.22 2.65
CA SER A 60 -10.84 -3.38 2.15
C SER A 60 -11.42 -3.10 0.77
N THR A 61 -10.99 -3.88 -0.22
CA THR A 61 -11.53 -3.83 -1.60
C THR A 61 -12.94 -4.39 -1.72
N VAL A 62 -13.43 -5.07 -0.68
CA VAL A 62 -14.80 -5.62 -0.60
C VAL A 62 -15.72 -4.81 0.30
N GLU A 63 -15.25 -3.69 0.85
CA GLU A 63 -16.09 -2.78 1.63
C GLU A 63 -17.16 -2.14 0.73
N THR A 64 -18.40 -2.13 1.19
CA THR A 64 -19.56 -1.62 0.47
C THR A 64 -20.22 -0.43 1.14
N ASP A 65 -19.83 -0.10 2.37
CA ASP A 65 -20.32 1.10 3.05
C ASP A 65 -19.65 2.36 2.45
N LEU A 66 -20.37 2.96 1.50
CA LEU A 66 -19.90 4.16 0.80
C LEU A 66 -19.69 5.36 1.73
N ASN A 67 -20.52 5.51 2.76
CA ASN A 67 -20.39 6.62 3.70
C ASN A 67 -19.11 6.48 4.51
N LYS A 68 -18.79 5.26 4.96
CA LYS A 68 -17.58 4.94 5.67
C LYS A 68 -16.34 5.17 4.80
N ILE A 69 -16.35 4.65 3.55
CA ILE A 69 -15.23 4.83 2.61
C ILE A 69 -15.03 6.32 2.33
N HIS A 70 -16.08 7.04 1.95
CA HIS A 70 -15.97 8.46 1.63
C HIS A 70 -15.46 9.28 2.82
N LYS A 71 -16.05 9.07 3.99
CA LYS A 71 -15.65 9.77 5.22
C LYS A 71 -14.15 9.58 5.55
N TYR A 72 -13.66 8.35 5.55
CA TYR A 72 -12.30 8.05 6.02
C TYR A 72 -11.24 8.09 4.92
N ASN A 73 -11.58 7.79 3.68
CA ASN A 73 -10.61 7.79 2.59
C ASN A 73 -10.55 9.13 1.84
N VAL A 74 -11.67 9.83 1.70
CA VAL A 74 -11.73 11.06 0.91
C VAL A 74 -11.79 12.29 1.81
N ASP A 75 -12.85 12.44 2.62
CA ASP A 75 -13.05 13.66 3.43
C ASP A 75 -11.92 13.88 4.42
N PHE A 76 -11.54 12.84 5.16
CA PHE A 76 -10.44 12.95 6.11
C PHE A 76 -9.11 13.30 5.42
N SER A 77 -8.79 12.63 4.30
CA SER A 77 -7.56 12.91 3.55
C SER A 77 -7.50 14.36 3.08
N ILE A 78 -8.59 14.85 2.47
CA ILE A 78 -8.66 16.23 1.98
C ILE A 78 -8.52 17.24 3.13
N GLN A 79 -9.23 17.03 4.25
CA GLN A 79 -9.12 17.92 5.41
C GLN A 79 -7.72 17.92 6.02
N LEU A 80 -7.06 16.77 6.10
CA LEU A 80 -5.67 16.65 6.55
C LEU A 80 -4.72 17.40 5.60
N PHE A 81 -4.96 17.29 4.29
CA PHE A 81 -4.14 17.98 3.28
C PHE A 81 -4.36 19.48 3.29
N GLU A 82 -5.58 19.96 3.54
CA GLU A 82 -5.83 21.41 3.74
C GLU A 82 -5.08 21.93 4.98
N LYS A 83 -4.99 21.15 6.07
CA LYS A 83 -4.13 21.51 7.22
C LYS A 83 -2.65 21.55 6.83
N ALA A 84 -2.19 20.62 6.02
CA ALA A 84 -0.82 20.62 5.52
C ALA A 84 -0.51 21.85 4.66
N ILE A 85 -1.44 22.28 3.82
CA ILE A 85 -1.33 23.50 3.00
C ILE A 85 -1.30 24.74 3.90
N GLU A 86 -2.23 24.86 4.85
CA GLU A 86 -2.34 25.97 5.79
C GLU A 86 -1.04 26.21 6.57
N HIS A 87 -0.41 25.13 7.02
CA HIS A 87 0.80 25.17 7.86
C HIS A 87 2.11 24.88 7.11
N HIS A 88 2.08 24.82 5.77
CA HIS A 88 3.25 24.55 4.92
C HIS A 88 4.00 23.25 5.30
N ILE A 89 3.27 22.19 5.58
CA ILE A 89 3.82 20.88 5.97
C ILE A 89 3.95 19.99 4.74
N PRO A 90 5.11 19.34 4.50
CA PRO A 90 5.24 18.30 3.49
C PRO A 90 4.34 17.10 3.75
N VAL A 91 3.82 16.49 2.69
CA VAL A 91 2.93 15.32 2.77
C VAL A 91 3.47 14.17 1.93
N LYS A 92 3.43 12.97 2.50
CA LYS A 92 3.64 11.69 1.81
C LYS A 92 2.45 10.79 2.09
N TYR A 93 1.71 10.37 1.05
CA TYR A 93 0.46 9.64 1.26
C TYR A 93 0.36 8.36 0.44
N ALA A 94 -0.37 7.38 1.00
CA ALA A 94 -0.67 6.12 0.36
C ALA A 94 -1.83 6.26 -0.62
N SER A 95 -1.54 6.15 -1.91
CA SER A 95 -2.50 5.78 -2.95
C SER A 95 -2.44 4.27 -3.20
N SER A 96 -2.96 3.76 -4.29
CA SER A 96 -3.04 2.33 -4.56
C SER A 96 -3.01 2.02 -6.06
N ALA A 97 -2.29 0.97 -6.45
CA ALA A 97 -2.35 0.42 -7.81
C ALA A 97 -3.73 -0.13 -8.19
N SER A 98 -4.64 -0.31 -7.22
CA SER A 98 -6.03 -0.69 -7.49
C SER A 98 -6.78 0.30 -8.39
N VAL A 99 -6.30 1.54 -8.51
CA VAL A 99 -6.84 2.56 -9.42
C VAL A 99 -6.77 2.15 -10.90
N TYR A 100 -5.85 1.25 -11.24
CA TYR A 100 -5.68 0.72 -12.60
C TYR A 100 -6.64 -0.43 -12.93
N GLY A 101 -7.19 -1.11 -11.92
CA GLY A 101 -8.10 -2.24 -12.11
C GLY A 101 -7.46 -3.38 -12.90
N THR A 102 -8.05 -3.73 -14.04
CA THR A 102 -7.54 -4.75 -14.97
C THR A 102 -6.73 -4.19 -16.14
N SER A 103 -6.41 -2.89 -16.12
CA SER A 103 -5.67 -2.25 -17.21
C SER A 103 -4.19 -2.61 -17.15
N ASP A 104 -3.70 -3.27 -18.21
CA ASP A 104 -2.28 -3.62 -18.37
C ASP A 104 -1.42 -2.39 -18.74
N ASN A 105 -2.06 -1.31 -19.19
CA ASN A 105 -1.40 -0.07 -19.63
C ASN A 105 -1.28 0.98 -18.53
N CYS A 106 -1.62 0.64 -17.31
CA CYS A 106 -1.73 1.60 -16.19
C CYS A 106 -2.70 2.77 -16.50
N GLU A 107 -3.75 2.52 -17.27
CA GLU A 107 -4.88 3.44 -17.43
C GLU A 107 -5.81 3.32 -16.23
N MET A 108 -6.42 4.45 -15.83
CA MET A 108 -7.33 4.47 -14.68
C MET A 108 -8.61 3.70 -14.99
N ASN A 109 -8.83 2.62 -14.25
CA ASN A 109 -10.00 1.75 -14.38
C ASN A 109 -10.38 1.12 -13.01
N PRO A 110 -10.74 1.94 -12.00
CA PRO A 110 -11.02 1.43 -10.67
C PRO A 110 -12.28 0.53 -10.67
N LEU A 111 -12.17 -0.67 -10.08
CA LEU A 111 -13.20 -1.71 -10.11
C LEU A 111 -14.00 -1.83 -8.80
N ASN A 112 -13.66 -1.10 -7.77
CA ASN A 112 -14.33 -1.13 -6.48
C ASN A 112 -14.31 0.23 -5.80
N TYR A 113 -15.13 0.41 -4.78
CA TYR A 113 -15.28 1.69 -4.09
C TYR A 113 -14.00 2.17 -3.39
N TYR A 114 -13.20 1.25 -2.88
CA TYR A 114 -11.88 1.59 -2.34
C TYR A 114 -10.99 2.22 -3.41
N ALA A 115 -10.85 1.58 -4.58
CA ALA A 115 -10.05 2.09 -5.69
C ALA A 115 -10.55 3.46 -6.18
N ILE A 116 -11.88 3.63 -6.29
CA ILE A 116 -12.51 4.92 -6.64
C ILE A 116 -12.12 5.99 -5.62
N SER A 117 -12.19 5.68 -4.32
CA SER A 117 -11.85 6.65 -3.27
C SER A 117 -10.37 7.09 -3.34
N LYS A 118 -9.45 6.17 -3.62
CA LYS A 118 -8.03 6.50 -3.82
C LYS A 118 -7.82 7.38 -5.04
N LEU A 119 -8.50 7.09 -6.13
CA LEU A 119 -8.44 7.88 -7.35
C LEU A 119 -9.02 9.29 -7.17
N GLN A 120 -10.10 9.44 -6.40
CA GLN A 120 -10.66 10.75 -6.06
C GLN A 120 -9.64 11.62 -5.31
N VAL A 121 -8.93 11.04 -4.34
CA VAL A 121 -7.87 11.75 -3.62
C VAL A 121 -6.72 12.12 -4.55
N ASP A 122 -6.29 11.20 -5.43
CA ASP A 122 -5.24 11.48 -6.42
C ASP A 122 -5.60 12.67 -7.30
N TYR A 123 -6.83 12.72 -7.84
CA TYR A 123 -7.29 13.85 -8.67
C TYR A 123 -7.36 15.15 -7.88
N TRP A 124 -7.88 15.11 -6.66
CA TRP A 124 -7.91 16.31 -5.81
C TRP A 124 -6.49 16.85 -5.55
N VAL A 125 -5.52 15.95 -5.30
CA VAL A 125 -4.12 16.34 -5.11
C VAL A 125 -3.55 16.97 -6.37
N LEU A 126 -3.78 16.38 -7.55
CA LEU A 126 -3.30 16.94 -8.82
C LEU A 126 -3.87 18.33 -9.11
N ASP A 127 -5.16 18.54 -8.83
CA ASP A 127 -5.82 19.83 -9.01
C ASP A 127 -5.31 20.91 -8.03
N ASN A 128 -4.72 20.50 -6.91
CA ASN A 128 -4.25 21.40 -5.85
C ASN A 128 -2.72 21.35 -5.63
N ILE A 129 -1.97 20.70 -6.48
CA ILE A 129 -0.56 20.37 -6.25
C ILE A 129 0.32 21.61 -5.97
N ASP A 130 0.04 22.72 -6.64
CA ASP A 130 0.77 23.99 -6.50
C ASP A 130 0.52 24.72 -5.17
N ARG A 131 -0.49 24.29 -4.40
CA ARG A 131 -0.79 24.84 -3.08
C ARG A 131 0.08 24.26 -1.98
N PHE A 132 0.66 23.08 -2.21
CA PHE A 132 1.46 22.38 -1.21
C PHE A 132 2.90 22.90 -1.14
N LYS A 133 3.49 22.85 0.06
CA LYS A 133 4.94 22.94 0.20
C LYS A 133 5.63 21.81 -0.59
N SER A 134 5.18 20.59 -0.40
CA SER A 134 5.44 19.43 -1.24
C SER A 134 4.43 18.33 -0.91
N ILE A 135 4.07 17.53 -1.92
CA ILE A 135 3.20 16.38 -1.75
C ILE A 135 3.62 15.24 -2.67
N GLN A 136 3.78 14.05 -2.12
CA GLN A 136 4.05 12.83 -2.87
C GLN A 136 2.99 11.78 -2.56
N GLY A 137 2.29 11.33 -3.59
CA GLY A 137 1.38 10.19 -3.52
C GLY A 137 2.08 8.94 -4.07
N PHE A 138 1.87 7.80 -3.42
CA PHE A 138 2.47 6.55 -3.83
C PHE A 138 1.39 5.51 -4.08
N ARG A 139 1.24 5.06 -5.32
CA ARG A 139 0.35 3.98 -5.70
C ARG A 139 1.05 2.66 -5.39
N TYR A 140 0.79 2.15 -4.19
CA TYR A 140 1.38 0.89 -3.74
C TYR A 140 0.87 -0.27 -4.59
N PHE A 141 1.79 -1.06 -5.10
CA PHE A 141 1.52 -2.34 -5.73
C PHE A 141 1.36 -3.43 -4.65
N ASN A 142 1.64 -4.67 -4.95
CA ASN A 142 1.38 -5.76 -4.00
C ASN A 142 2.44 -5.79 -2.89
N VAL A 143 2.20 -5.07 -1.80
CA VAL A 143 3.12 -4.99 -0.67
C VAL A 143 3.09 -6.28 0.14
N TYR A 144 4.27 -6.84 0.41
CA TYR A 144 4.46 -8.03 1.26
C TYR A 144 5.55 -7.80 2.31
N GLY A 145 5.62 -8.65 3.31
CA GLY A 145 6.69 -8.61 4.32
C GLY A 145 6.23 -8.95 5.72
N ASP A 146 7.11 -8.75 6.69
CA ASP A 146 6.87 -9.08 8.09
C ASP A 146 5.70 -8.28 8.69
N GLY A 147 4.85 -8.97 9.43
CA GLY A 147 3.67 -8.37 10.07
C GLY A 147 2.40 -8.40 9.23
N GLU A 148 2.46 -8.97 8.02
CA GLU A 148 1.32 -9.07 7.12
C GLU A 148 0.28 -10.12 7.55
N GLU A 149 0.64 -11.09 8.38
CA GLU A 149 -0.21 -12.20 8.81
C GLU A 149 -1.55 -11.75 9.40
N LYS A 150 -1.58 -10.57 9.99
CA LYS A 150 -2.78 -9.98 10.61
C LYS A 150 -3.81 -9.50 9.59
N LYS A 151 -3.45 -9.39 8.31
CA LYS A 151 -4.36 -8.96 7.24
C LYS A 151 -5.38 -10.03 6.82
N GLY A 152 -5.22 -11.28 7.26
CA GLY A 152 -6.12 -12.38 6.92
C GLY A 152 -6.27 -12.56 5.41
N ASP A 153 -7.51 -12.51 4.91
CA ASP A 153 -7.80 -12.70 3.49
C ASP A 153 -7.25 -11.60 2.57
N GLN A 154 -6.87 -10.47 3.12
CA GLN A 154 -6.24 -9.37 2.37
C GLN A 154 -4.71 -9.44 2.33
N ALA A 155 -4.12 -10.45 2.96
CA ALA A 155 -2.69 -10.70 2.89
C ALA A 155 -2.25 -11.09 1.47
N SER A 156 -0.99 -10.79 1.14
CA SER A 156 -0.42 -11.14 -0.16
C SER A 156 -0.35 -12.66 -0.37
N PRO A 157 -0.21 -13.12 -1.62
CA PRO A 157 0.11 -14.52 -1.91
C PRO A 157 1.35 -15.02 -1.18
N VAL A 158 2.38 -14.18 -1.00
CA VAL A 158 3.60 -14.55 -0.25
C VAL A 158 3.25 -15.00 1.17
N SER A 159 2.47 -14.21 1.89
CA SER A 159 2.03 -14.52 3.25
C SER A 159 1.04 -15.70 3.30
N LYS A 160 0.04 -15.71 2.42
CA LYS A 160 -0.98 -16.77 2.35
C LYS A 160 -0.38 -18.13 2.04
N PHE A 161 0.52 -18.20 1.06
CA PHE A 161 1.17 -19.43 0.66
C PHE A 161 2.09 -19.95 1.78
N THR A 162 2.86 -19.05 2.38
CA THR A 162 3.69 -19.37 3.55
C THR A 162 2.87 -19.97 4.69
N LYS A 163 1.75 -19.33 5.03
CA LYS A 163 0.85 -19.81 6.08
C LYS A 163 0.31 -21.21 5.74
N GLN A 164 -0.20 -21.39 4.53
CA GLN A 164 -0.80 -22.64 4.11
C GLN A 164 0.20 -23.81 4.15
N ILE A 165 1.44 -23.61 3.67
CA ILE A 165 2.50 -24.61 3.73
C ILE A 165 2.87 -24.95 5.17
N LYS A 166 3.02 -23.96 6.03
CA LYS A 166 3.35 -24.20 7.45
C LYS A 166 2.27 -25.00 8.19
N GLU A 167 0.99 -24.77 7.85
CA GLU A 167 -0.14 -25.43 8.52
C GLU A 167 -0.41 -26.83 7.97
N THR A 168 -0.23 -27.05 6.67
CA THR A 168 -0.72 -28.28 6.00
C THR A 168 0.36 -29.07 5.26
N GLY A 169 1.54 -28.52 5.04
CA GLY A 169 2.58 -29.09 4.16
C GLY A 169 2.25 -29.03 2.67
N LYS A 170 1.06 -28.54 2.30
CA LYS A 170 0.58 -28.46 0.91
C LYS A 170 0.06 -27.06 0.59
N LEU A 171 0.35 -26.61 -0.63
CA LEU A 171 -0.11 -25.36 -1.16
C LEU A 171 -1.08 -25.61 -2.31
N LYS A 172 -2.33 -25.16 -2.16
CA LYS A 172 -3.34 -25.24 -3.22
C LYS A 172 -3.21 -24.03 -4.13
N LEU A 173 -2.89 -24.27 -5.38
CA LEU A 173 -2.68 -23.26 -6.40
C LEU A 173 -3.66 -23.47 -7.56
N PHE A 174 -4.23 -22.40 -8.08
CA PHE A 174 -5.14 -22.54 -9.23
C PHE A 174 -4.37 -22.93 -10.49
N LYS A 175 -4.94 -23.87 -11.28
CA LYS A 175 -4.42 -24.17 -12.61
C LYS A 175 -4.36 -22.89 -13.45
N GLY A 176 -3.24 -22.68 -14.14
CA GLY A 176 -2.99 -21.48 -14.92
C GLY A 176 -2.30 -20.35 -14.15
N SER A 177 -1.85 -20.60 -12.92
CA SER A 177 -1.10 -19.64 -12.08
C SER A 177 0.17 -19.10 -12.72
N THR A 178 0.74 -19.78 -13.71
CA THR A 178 1.83 -19.31 -14.56
C THR A 178 1.48 -18.07 -15.40
N ASN A 179 0.18 -17.79 -15.57
CA ASN A 179 -0.32 -16.65 -16.35
C ASN A 179 -0.81 -15.49 -15.49
N TYR A 180 -0.72 -15.59 -14.17
CA TYR A 180 -1.12 -14.54 -13.24
C TYR A 180 0.10 -13.93 -12.57
N PHE A 181 0.37 -12.67 -12.88
CA PHE A 181 1.55 -11.94 -12.43
C PHE A 181 1.16 -10.80 -11.49
N ARG A 182 2.01 -10.54 -10.51
CA ARG A 182 1.92 -9.34 -9.67
C ARG A 182 3.29 -8.71 -9.51
N ASP A 183 3.29 -7.40 -9.50
CA ASP A 183 4.43 -6.63 -9.04
C ASP A 183 4.40 -6.62 -7.51
N PHE A 184 5.28 -7.39 -6.91
CA PHE A 184 5.41 -7.51 -5.45
C PHE A 184 6.52 -6.60 -4.96
N ILE A 185 6.24 -5.80 -3.93
CA ILE A 185 7.23 -4.95 -3.28
C ILE A 185 7.32 -5.24 -1.79
N CYS A 186 8.54 -5.36 -1.26
CA CYS A 186 8.76 -5.54 0.16
C CYS A 186 8.35 -4.29 0.95
N VAL A 187 7.70 -4.46 2.09
CA VAL A 187 7.27 -3.33 2.94
C VAL A 187 8.44 -2.47 3.41
N ASP A 188 9.61 -3.06 3.64
CA ASP A 188 10.82 -2.31 4.01
C ASP A 188 11.28 -1.39 2.87
N ASP A 189 11.18 -1.84 1.61
CA ASP A 189 11.48 -1.01 0.44
C ASP A 189 10.46 0.13 0.28
N VAL A 190 9.18 -0.14 0.54
CA VAL A 190 8.15 0.91 0.57
C VAL A 190 8.54 2.02 1.54
N VAL A 191 8.89 1.65 2.78
CA VAL A 191 9.25 2.62 3.82
C VAL A 191 10.51 3.39 3.43
N ASN A 192 11.56 2.70 2.97
CA ASN A 192 12.81 3.34 2.56
C ASN A 192 12.59 4.34 1.42
N ILE A 193 11.90 3.94 0.35
CA ILE A 193 11.65 4.82 -0.80
C ILE A 193 10.78 6.02 -0.40
N VAL A 194 9.72 5.80 0.34
CA VAL A 194 8.83 6.90 0.77
C VAL A 194 9.60 7.91 1.61
N LEU A 195 10.47 7.47 2.53
CA LEU A 195 11.22 8.38 3.40
C LEU A 195 12.37 9.09 2.66
N ASP A 196 13.12 8.38 1.82
CA ASP A 196 14.45 8.82 1.36
C ASP A 196 14.50 9.29 -0.11
N ASN A 197 13.36 9.31 -0.85
CA ASN A 197 13.38 9.78 -2.22
C ASN A 197 13.44 11.32 -2.34
N ASN A 198 14.01 11.79 -3.44
CA ASN A 198 14.16 13.20 -3.78
C ASN A 198 13.30 13.65 -4.98
N LYS A 199 12.25 12.89 -5.31
CA LYS A 199 11.34 13.26 -6.41
C LYS A 199 10.53 14.51 -6.07
N PRO A 200 10.15 15.31 -7.08
CA PRO A 200 9.29 16.48 -6.86
C PRO A 200 7.88 16.08 -6.40
N SER A 201 7.04 17.07 -6.13
CA SER A 201 5.61 16.82 -5.89
C SER A 201 5.00 16.08 -7.07
N GLY A 202 4.19 15.05 -6.79
CA GLY A 202 3.61 14.21 -7.82
C GLY A 202 3.02 12.92 -7.26
N ILE A 203 2.50 12.09 -8.15
CA ILE A 203 1.96 10.77 -7.82
C ILE A 203 2.76 9.72 -8.59
N TYR A 204 3.30 8.75 -7.87
CA TYR A 204 4.26 7.77 -8.37
C TYR A 204 3.77 6.35 -8.14
N ASP A 205 4.00 5.48 -9.10
CA ASP A 205 3.85 4.05 -8.87
C ASP A 205 4.95 3.57 -7.91
N LEU A 206 4.57 2.75 -6.94
CA LEU A 206 5.52 2.14 -6.02
C LEU A 206 5.40 0.62 -6.07
N GLY A 207 6.19 0.06 -6.94
CA GLY A 207 6.42 -1.35 -7.22
C GLY A 207 7.83 -1.53 -7.76
N THR A 208 8.21 -2.77 -8.04
CA THR A 208 9.55 -3.13 -8.50
C THR A 208 9.72 -2.97 -10.01
N SER A 209 8.61 -2.89 -10.76
CA SER A 209 8.56 -2.98 -12.23
C SER A 209 9.06 -4.32 -12.79
N ASP A 210 9.13 -5.35 -11.93
CA ASP A 210 9.54 -6.71 -12.26
C ASP A 210 8.52 -7.73 -11.69
N PRO A 211 7.37 -7.89 -12.35
CA PRO A 211 6.31 -8.75 -11.86
C PRO A 211 6.68 -10.24 -11.93
N VAL A 212 6.28 -11.00 -10.92
CA VAL A 212 6.47 -12.45 -10.87
C VAL A 212 5.14 -13.20 -10.85
N SER A 213 5.12 -14.43 -11.36
CA SER A 213 3.90 -15.23 -11.38
C SER A 213 3.57 -15.82 -10.01
N PHE A 214 2.30 -16.13 -9.79
CA PHE A 214 1.89 -16.84 -8.59
C PHE A 214 2.51 -18.23 -8.49
N GLU A 215 2.74 -18.89 -9.63
CA GLU A 215 3.48 -20.15 -9.68
C GLU A 215 4.89 -19.99 -9.12
N GLN A 216 5.62 -18.96 -9.58
CA GLN A 216 6.99 -18.70 -9.12
C GLN A 216 7.04 -18.42 -7.62
N VAL A 217 6.12 -17.62 -7.09
CA VAL A 217 6.02 -17.39 -5.63
C VAL A 217 5.76 -18.69 -4.88
N ALA A 218 4.85 -19.54 -5.40
CA ALA A 218 4.55 -20.83 -4.80
C ALA A 218 5.76 -21.77 -4.79
N GLU A 219 6.54 -21.80 -5.87
CA GLU A 219 7.78 -22.60 -5.96
C GLU A 219 8.80 -22.17 -4.92
N TRP A 220 9.04 -20.88 -4.73
CA TRP A 220 9.95 -20.36 -3.71
C TRP A 220 9.49 -20.70 -2.29
N VAL A 221 8.18 -20.55 -2.00
CA VAL A 221 7.62 -20.91 -0.68
C VAL A 221 7.78 -22.40 -0.41
N VAL A 222 7.46 -23.25 -1.39
CA VAL A 222 7.58 -24.72 -1.28
C VAL A 222 9.04 -25.12 -1.07
N ALA A 223 9.97 -24.52 -1.80
CA ALA A 223 11.42 -24.80 -1.65
C ALA A 223 11.91 -24.45 -0.24
N LYS A 224 11.47 -23.31 0.32
CA LYS A 224 11.87 -22.90 1.69
C LYS A 224 11.32 -23.81 2.78
N TYR A 225 10.08 -24.25 2.67
CA TYR A 225 9.38 -24.97 3.75
C TYR A 225 9.23 -26.49 3.47
N ASN A 226 9.85 -27.00 2.40
CA ASN A 226 9.83 -28.41 2.00
C ASN A 226 8.39 -28.95 1.87
N GLY A 227 7.54 -28.21 1.18
CA GLY A 227 6.13 -28.57 0.95
C GLY A 227 5.87 -29.09 -0.47
N GLU A 228 4.59 -29.21 -0.80
CA GLU A 228 4.13 -29.66 -2.13
C GLU A 228 3.09 -28.68 -2.70
N ILE A 229 3.09 -28.50 -4.04
CA ILE A 229 2.06 -27.74 -4.76
C ILE A 229 0.99 -28.72 -5.26
N GLU A 230 -0.27 -28.45 -4.91
CA GLU A 230 -1.45 -29.11 -5.45
C GLU A 230 -2.20 -28.16 -6.38
N HIS A 231 -2.22 -28.43 -7.68
CA HIS A 231 -2.96 -27.62 -8.64
C HIS A 231 -4.46 -27.96 -8.62
N ILE A 232 -5.28 -27.00 -8.23
CA ILE A 232 -6.74 -27.12 -8.18
C ILE A 232 -7.42 -26.37 -9.35
N PRO A 233 -8.65 -26.74 -9.74
CA PRO A 233 -9.37 -26.02 -10.79
C PRO A 233 -9.57 -24.54 -10.44
N PHE A 234 -9.43 -23.67 -11.45
CA PHE A 234 -9.73 -22.24 -11.28
C PHE A 234 -11.23 -22.03 -11.05
N PRO A 235 -11.65 -21.27 -10.02
CA PRO A 235 -13.06 -21.04 -9.75
C PRO A 235 -13.76 -20.31 -10.91
N PRO A 236 -14.84 -20.88 -11.51
CA PRO A 236 -15.50 -20.30 -12.67
C PRO A 236 -15.99 -18.86 -12.46
N HIS A 237 -16.43 -18.52 -11.25
CA HIS A 237 -16.96 -17.20 -10.91
C HIS A 237 -15.89 -16.09 -10.88
N LEU A 238 -14.62 -16.45 -10.83
CA LEU A 238 -13.48 -15.51 -10.86
C LEU A 238 -12.92 -15.30 -12.27
N LYS A 239 -13.24 -16.15 -13.24
CA LYS A 239 -12.57 -16.22 -14.54
C LYS A 239 -12.50 -14.89 -15.31
N ASN A 240 -13.52 -14.03 -15.21
CA ASN A 240 -13.57 -12.73 -15.89
C ASN A 240 -13.38 -11.53 -14.97
N LYS A 241 -13.13 -11.77 -13.69
CA LYS A 241 -12.97 -10.72 -12.67
C LYS A 241 -11.57 -10.72 -12.06
N TYR A 242 -10.76 -11.70 -12.41
CA TYR A 242 -9.43 -11.87 -11.83
C TYR A 242 -8.43 -11.06 -12.64
N GLN A 243 -7.72 -10.17 -11.96
CA GLN A 243 -6.66 -9.39 -12.57
C GLN A 243 -5.50 -10.33 -12.96
N GLY A 244 -5.17 -10.36 -14.25
CA GLY A 244 -4.13 -11.25 -14.78
C GLY A 244 -2.71 -10.73 -14.54
N TYR A 245 -2.53 -9.42 -14.59
CA TYR A 245 -1.20 -8.82 -14.61
C TYR A 245 -1.19 -7.47 -13.89
N THR A 246 -0.16 -7.20 -13.10
CA THR A 246 0.16 -5.86 -12.58
C THR A 246 1.65 -5.60 -12.71
N CYS A 247 2.01 -4.40 -13.12
CA CYS A 247 3.39 -3.94 -13.22
C CYS A 247 3.43 -2.43 -13.01
N ALA A 248 4.24 -1.97 -12.09
CA ALA A 248 4.45 -0.55 -11.85
C ALA A 248 5.20 0.08 -13.04
N LYS A 249 4.95 1.36 -13.28
CA LYS A 249 5.83 2.17 -14.12
C LYS A 249 7.22 2.20 -13.49
N LYS A 250 8.25 2.23 -14.34
CA LYS A 250 9.63 2.28 -13.88
C LYS A 250 9.97 3.67 -13.35
N GLU A 251 9.89 3.83 -12.04
CA GLU A 251 10.04 5.10 -11.33
C GLU A 251 11.31 5.18 -10.47
N TRP A 252 11.93 4.01 -10.15
CA TRP A 252 12.94 3.86 -9.10
C TRP A 252 14.18 3.13 -9.63
N ASP A 253 14.77 3.61 -10.74
CA ASP A 253 15.85 2.94 -11.48
C ASP A 253 17.12 2.69 -10.66
N ASP A 254 17.42 3.57 -9.71
CA ASP A 254 18.64 3.49 -8.89
C ASP A 254 18.43 2.73 -7.57
N TYR A 255 17.22 2.17 -7.33
CA TYR A 255 16.89 1.46 -6.10
C TYR A 255 17.03 -0.06 -6.28
N SER A 256 17.73 -0.69 -5.33
CA SER A 256 17.85 -2.16 -5.28
C SER A 256 16.76 -2.73 -4.37
N PHE A 257 15.77 -3.36 -4.98
CA PHE A 257 14.64 -3.95 -4.26
C PHE A 257 15.00 -5.30 -3.63
N ILE A 258 14.40 -5.59 -2.48
CA ILE A 258 14.35 -6.94 -1.91
C ILE A 258 13.34 -7.75 -2.73
N THR A 259 13.82 -8.75 -3.45
CA THR A 259 12.94 -9.64 -4.23
C THR A 259 12.19 -10.62 -3.33
N VAL A 260 11.08 -11.18 -3.83
CA VAL A 260 10.34 -12.24 -3.10
C VAL A 260 11.25 -13.45 -2.84
N GLU A 261 12.09 -13.80 -3.80
CA GLU A 261 13.06 -14.90 -3.67
C GLU A 261 14.04 -14.64 -2.53
N GLU A 262 14.67 -13.45 -2.50
CA GLU A 262 15.61 -13.06 -1.42
C GLU A 262 14.92 -12.99 -0.05
N TYR A 263 13.70 -12.48 0.02
CA TYR A 263 12.92 -12.44 1.27
C TYR A 263 12.58 -13.85 1.79
N LEU A 264 12.36 -14.79 0.89
CA LEU A 264 12.08 -16.19 1.22
C LEU A 264 13.36 -17.03 1.39
N ALA A 265 14.54 -16.57 0.99
CA ALA A 265 15.80 -17.29 1.18
C ALA A 265 16.20 -17.32 2.67
#